data_27ff7d6f40b88641bdf0c7cf23789ceb
#
_entry.id   27ff7d6f40b88641bdf0c7cf23789ceb
#
_cell.length_a   1.000
_cell.length_b   1.000
_cell.length_c   1.000
_cell.angle_alpha   90.00
_cell.angle_beta   90.00
_cell.angle_gamma   90.00
#
_symmetry.space_group_name_H-M   'P 1'
#
loop_
_entity.id
_entity.type
_entity.pdbx_description
1 polymer ?
#
loop_
_entity_poly.entity_id
_entity_poly.type
_entity_poly.pdbx_seq_one_letter_code
_entity_poly.pdbx_strand_id
1 'polypeptide(L)'
;LSIYTCDNKVLVKRTYNEKCWGAAYVREPVIFCNDFSTFNDYSGENVELLRYIEGILNSKLFRYYSFYMTKVKAAKKPEVVKEDILHFPMPIYEKEREDIQKFVNLVIRMENLVSAQYKNVCWEGNSKEELQNQLDVMVYKLYGLDEYYISVIEEGISRFNKEKNIVAEDRDYQVYSQYLCNYFNYYMKDKIESTWRSQLQVGDFYATMSFFFKEETELVKKKVDLLGLMGVEKINSRLLYQNKILLFEESGFQIIQTKEKFNWSLGKAKKMAAKITREIMQTGGNYNEK
;
A
#
# COMPACT_ATOMS: atom_id res chain seq x y z
N LEU A 1 -39.19 2.51 -8.45
CA LEU A 1 -39.50 3.63 -7.53
C LEU A 1 -39.05 3.34 -6.10
N SER A 2 -39.23 2.11 -5.58
CA SER A 2 -38.87 1.74 -4.19
C SER A 2 -37.41 2.05 -3.81
N ILE A 3 -36.45 1.95 -4.73
CA ILE A 3 -35.03 2.25 -4.49
C ILE A 3 -34.84 3.72 -4.07
N TYR A 4 -35.62 4.64 -4.65
CA TYR A 4 -35.51 6.07 -4.38
C TYR A 4 -36.25 6.48 -3.10
N THR A 5 -37.32 5.76 -2.74
CA THR A 5 -38.17 6.07 -1.59
C THR A 5 -37.71 5.40 -0.30
N CYS A 6 -36.73 4.51 -0.33
CA CYS A 6 -36.17 3.90 0.88
C CYS A 6 -35.42 4.95 1.70
N ASP A 7 -35.71 5.02 3.01
CA ASP A 7 -35.14 6.00 3.92
C ASP A 7 -33.70 5.65 4.36
N ASN A 8 -33.36 4.38 4.42
CA ASN A 8 -32.04 3.94 4.89
C ASN A 8 -31.30 3.21 3.78
N LYS A 9 -30.24 3.83 3.29
CA LYS A 9 -29.43 3.25 2.21
C LYS A 9 -27.97 3.70 2.27
N VAL A 10 -27.07 2.91 1.72
CA VAL A 10 -25.72 3.34 1.38
C VAL A 10 -25.66 3.56 -0.14
N LEU A 11 -25.29 4.76 -0.53
CA LEU A 11 -24.96 5.10 -1.92
C LEU A 11 -23.50 4.83 -2.15
N VAL A 12 -23.17 4.10 -3.21
CA VAL A 12 -21.80 3.79 -3.60
C VAL A 12 -21.54 4.35 -4.99
N LYS A 13 -20.59 5.25 -5.09
CA LYS A 13 -20.21 5.88 -6.34
C LYS A 13 -19.48 4.88 -7.24
N ARG A 14 -19.87 4.78 -8.51
CA ARG A 14 -19.24 3.86 -9.47
C ARG A 14 -17.84 4.29 -9.88
N THR A 15 -17.55 5.59 -9.89
CA THR A 15 -16.23 6.12 -10.24
C THR A 15 -15.50 6.64 -9.01
N TYR A 16 -14.31 6.09 -8.75
CA TYR A 16 -13.48 6.55 -7.65
C TYR A 16 -12.80 7.89 -7.95
N ASN A 17 -12.83 8.77 -6.93
CA ASN A 17 -12.01 9.97 -6.89
C ASN A 17 -11.15 9.89 -5.62
N GLU A 18 -9.84 10.12 -5.74
CA GLU A 18 -8.87 10.06 -4.65
C GLU A 18 -9.20 10.99 -3.47
N LYS A 19 -9.92 12.09 -3.77
CA LYS A 19 -10.23 13.14 -2.79
C LYS A 19 -11.50 12.91 -1.98
N CYS A 20 -12.35 11.96 -2.40
CA CYS A 20 -13.65 11.75 -1.79
C CYS A 20 -13.84 10.29 -1.36
N TRP A 21 -14.55 10.09 -0.26
CA TRP A 21 -15.09 8.78 0.05
C TRP A 21 -16.11 8.36 -1.02
N GLY A 22 -16.06 7.07 -1.38
CA GLY A 22 -16.88 6.54 -2.47
C GLY A 22 -18.25 6.05 -2.04
N ALA A 23 -18.47 5.84 -0.74
CA ALA A 23 -19.71 5.38 -0.14
C ALA A 23 -20.21 6.37 0.89
N ALA A 24 -21.55 6.53 0.99
CA ALA A 24 -22.19 7.38 1.97
C ALA A 24 -23.54 6.80 2.42
N TYR A 25 -23.76 6.76 3.72
CA TYR A 25 -25.05 6.44 4.31
C TYR A 25 -26.01 7.64 4.18
N VAL A 26 -27.22 7.37 3.73
CA VAL A 26 -28.26 8.38 3.54
C VAL A 26 -29.53 7.94 4.26
N ARG A 27 -30.11 8.85 5.07
CA ARG A 27 -31.33 8.61 5.86
C ARG A 27 -32.63 8.98 5.17
N GLU A 28 -32.53 9.73 4.07
CA GLU A 28 -33.68 10.34 3.42
C GLU A 28 -33.89 9.76 2.02
N PRO A 29 -35.11 9.83 1.48
CA PRO A 29 -35.37 9.52 0.09
C PRO A 29 -34.54 10.43 -0.81
N VAL A 30 -33.72 9.86 -1.69
CA VAL A 30 -32.85 10.61 -2.59
C VAL A 30 -32.96 10.05 -4.00
N ILE A 31 -33.13 10.93 -4.97
CA ILE A 31 -33.02 10.61 -6.39
C ILE A 31 -31.56 10.70 -6.81
N PHE A 32 -31.05 9.65 -7.40
CA PHE A 32 -29.67 9.57 -7.87
C PHE A 32 -29.62 9.00 -9.29
N CYS A 33 -28.53 9.31 -10.01
CA CYS A 33 -28.30 8.84 -11.38
C CYS A 33 -27.62 7.45 -11.39
N ASN A 34 -27.42 6.91 -12.59
CA ASN A 34 -26.78 5.61 -12.82
C ASN A 34 -25.31 5.52 -12.35
N ASP A 35 -24.71 6.63 -11.90
CA ASP A 35 -23.37 6.67 -11.37
C ASP A 35 -23.24 6.10 -9.94
N PHE A 36 -24.37 5.66 -9.37
CA PHE A 36 -24.42 5.09 -8.02
C PHE A 36 -25.02 3.69 -8.01
N SER A 37 -24.47 2.84 -7.17
CA SER A 37 -25.10 1.59 -6.70
C SER A 37 -25.62 1.78 -5.28
N THR A 38 -26.60 0.98 -4.83
CA THR A 38 -27.19 1.14 -3.52
C THR A 38 -27.29 -0.16 -2.74
N PHE A 39 -27.09 -0.06 -1.42
CA PHE A 39 -27.53 -1.06 -0.44
C PHE A 39 -28.69 -0.44 0.33
N ASN A 40 -29.85 -1.07 0.28
CA ASN A 40 -31.09 -0.53 0.89
C ASN A 40 -31.50 -1.39 2.07
N ASP A 41 -31.89 -0.75 3.18
CA ASP A 41 -32.57 -1.38 4.30
C ASP A 41 -34.01 -0.89 4.36
N TYR A 42 -34.91 -1.71 3.87
CA TYR A 42 -36.35 -1.40 3.85
C TYR A 42 -37.02 -1.57 5.23
N SER A 43 -36.38 -2.27 6.16
CA SER A 43 -36.89 -2.47 7.50
C SER A 43 -36.58 -1.30 8.44
N GLY A 44 -35.47 -0.60 8.18
CA GLY A 44 -34.92 0.42 9.06
C GLY A 44 -34.22 -0.13 10.31
N GLU A 45 -34.09 -1.47 10.42
CA GLU A 45 -33.52 -2.14 11.61
C GLU A 45 -32.00 -2.33 11.51
N ASN A 46 -31.43 -2.23 10.30
CA ASN A 46 -30.03 -2.58 10.01
C ASN A 46 -29.14 -1.36 9.75
N VAL A 47 -29.44 -0.21 10.36
CA VAL A 47 -28.70 1.05 10.15
C VAL A 47 -27.20 0.90 10.50
N GLU A 48 -26.87 0.17 11.56
CA GLU A 48 -25.47 -0.07 11.94
C GLU A 48 -24.75 -0.98 10.93
N LEU A 49 -25.45 -1.97 10.37
CA LEU A 49 -24.91 -2.80 9.28
C LEU A 49 -24.65 -1.95 8.04
N LEU A 50 -25.52 -1.02 7.67
CA LEU A 50 -25.29 -0.12 6.55
C LEU A 50 -24.03 0.74 6.77
N ARG A 51 -23.82 1.27 7.98
CA ARG A 51 -22.61 2.00 8.31
C ARG A 51 -21.36 1.13 8.32
N TYR A 52 -21.49 -0.11 8.78
CA TYR A 52 -20.41 -1.08 8.68
C TYR A 52 -19.99 -1.29 7.21
N ILE A 53 -20.95 -1.48 6.31
CA ILE A 53 -20.73 -1.59 4.87
C ILE A 53 -20.08 -0.31 4.31
N GLU A 54 -20.63 0.87 4.65
CA GLU A 54 -20.08 2.17 4.25
C GLU A 54 -18.58 2.30 4.61
N GLY A 55 -18.24 1.99 5.86
CA GLY A 55 -16.85 2.08 6.32
C GLY A 55 -15.92 1.17 5.55
N ILE A 56 -16.30 -0.09 5.33
CA ILE A 56 -15.50 -1.05 4.56
C ILE A 56 -15.30 -0.55 3.12
N LEU A 57 -16.36 -0.06 2.47
CA LEU A 57 -16.30 0.45 1.10
C LEU A 57 -15.49 1.75 0.96
N ASN A 58 -15.28 2.49 2.05
CA ASN A 58 -14.43 3.68 2.09
C ASN A 58 -12.97 3.39 2.43
N SER A 59 -12.61 2.13 2.69
CA SER A 59 -11.25 1.75 3.06
C SER A 59 -10.30 1.68 1.88
N LYS A 60 -9.00 1.80 2.16
CA LYS A 60 -7.92 1.55 1.18
C LYS A 60 -7.94 0.09 0.67
N LEU A 61 -8.34 -0.88 1.50
CA LEU A 61 -8.47 -2.27 1.08
C LEU A 61 -9.49 -2.42 -0.06
N PHE A 62 -10.69 -1.85 0.08
CA PHE A 62 -11.69 -1.89 -0.98
C PHE A 62 -11.24 -1.11 -2.22
N ARG A 63 -10.57 0.02 -2.05
CA ARG A 63 -9.98 0.79 -3.17
C ARG A 63 -8.93 -0.03 -3.92
N TYR A 64 -8.04 -0.72 -3.19
CA TYR A 64 -7.06 -1.64 -3.78
C TYR A 64 -7.74 -2.76 -4.57
N TYR A 65 -8.73 -3.41 -3.97
CA TYR A 65 -9.53 -4.45 -4.63
C TYR A 65 -10.18 -3.92 -5.91
N SER A 66 -10.87 -2.81 -5.83
CA SER A 66 -11.56 -2.19 -6.96
C SER A 66 -10.62 -1.89 -8.13
N PHE A 67 -9.40 -1.48 -7.85
CA PHE A 67 -8.42 -1.15 -8.87
C PHE A 67 -7.76 -2.37 -9.52
N TYR A 68 -7.41 -3.39 -8.71
CA TYR A 68 -6.60 -4.51 -9.19
C TYR A 68 -7.40 -5.77 -9.52
N MET A 69 -8.58 -5.95 -8.93
CA MET A 69 -9.33 -7.20 -9.01
C MET A 69 -10.58 -7.11 -9.86
N THR A 70 -11.05 -5.89 -10.19
CA THR A 70 -12.24 -5.71 -11.02
C THR A 70 -11.95 -5.88 -12.51
N LYS A 71 -13.01 -6.02 -13.33
CA LYS A 71 -12.91 -6.22 -14.78
C LYS A 71 -12.22 -5.05 -15.51
N VAL A 72 -12.29 -3.84 -14.96
CA VAL A 72 -11.72 -2.60 -15.54
C VAL A 72 -10.37 -2.30 -14.92
N LYS A 73 -9.47 -3.29 -14.87
CA LYS A 73 -8.14 -3.17 -14.30
C LYS A 73 -7.37 -1.98 -14.88
N ALA A 74 -6.80 -1.16 -13.98
CA ALA A 74 -5.86 -0.10 -14.34
C ALA A 74 -6.38 0.94 -15.34
N ALA A 75 -7.69 1.08 -15.52
CA ALA A 75 -8.26 2.13 -16.36
C ALA A 75 -7.99 3.52 -15.75
N LYS A 76 -7.92 4.55 -16.61
CA LYS A 76 -7.75 5.95 -16.16
C LYS A 76 -8.86 6.40 -15.19
N LYS A 77 -10.03 5.79 -15.27
CA LYS A 77 -11.15 5.95 -14.33
C LYS A 77 -11.66 4.55 -14.01
N PRO A 78 -11.21 3.93 -12.91
CA PRO A 78 -11.74 2.64 -12.51
C PRO A 78 -13.22 2.80 -12.17
N GLU A 79 -14.04 2.01 -12.83
CA GLU A 79 -15.47 1.94 -12.60
C GLU A 79 -15.76 0.68 -11.78
N VAL A 80 -16.42 0.85 -10.64
CA VAL A 80 -16.85 -0.25 -9.77
C VAL A 80 -18.30 -0.55 -10.11
N VAL A 81 -18.54 -1.73 -10.66
CA VAL A 81 -19.89 -2.18 -10.95
C VAL A 81 -20.48 -2.93 -9.76
N LYS A 82 -21.80 -3.08 -9.76
CA LYS A 82 -22.52 -3.75 -8.67
C LYS A 82 -21.98 -5.17 -8.37
N GLU A 83 -21.66 -5.90 -9.42
CA GLU A 83 -21.10 -7.27 -9.33
C GLU A 83 -19.75 -7.28 -8.61
N ASP A 84 -18.89 -6.30 -8.85
CA ASP A 84 -17.59 -6.19 -8.16
C ASP A 84 -17.77 -5.98 -6.66
N ILE A 85 -18.77 -5.16 -6.27
CA ILE A 85 -19.08 -4.93 -4.85
C ILE A 85 -19.64 -6.20 -4.21
N LEU A 86 -20.51 -6.92 -4.90
CA LEU A 86 -21.12 -8.16 -4.39
C LEU A 86 -20.10 -9.32 -4.25
N HIS A 87 -19.05 -9.32 -5.05
CA HIS A 87 -17.97 -10.30 -4.96
C HIS A 87 -16.85 -9.91 -3.97
N PHE A 88 -16.90 -8.70 -3.43
CA PHE A 88 -15.93 -8.30 -2.42
C PHE A 88 -16.20 -9.05 -1.11
N PRO A 89 -15.24 -9.82 -0.59
CA PRO A 89 -15.44 -10.62 0.62
C PRO A 89 -15.55 -9.69 1.84
N MET A 90 -16.75 -9.50 2.38
CA MET A 90 -16.96 -8.73 3.60
C MET A 90 -16.89 -9.63 4.83
N PRO A 91 -16.22 -9.20 5.91
CA PRO A 91 -16.24 -9.93 7.18
C PRO A 91 -17.67 -9.96 7.74
N ILE A 92 -17.96 -11.01 8.50
CA ILE A 92 -19.29 -11.18 9.10
C ILE A 92 -19.56 -10.02 10.08
N TYR A 93 -20.71 -9.38 9.92
CA TYR A 93 -21.18 -8.36 10.85
C TYR A 93 -21.77 -9.05 12.09
N GLU A 94 -21.17 -8.78 13.23
CA GLU A 94 -21.66 -9.24 14.54
C GLU A 94 -21.87 -8.01 15.42
N LYS A 95 -23.15 -7.63 15.60
CA LYS A 95 -23.53 -6.39 16.28
C LYS A 95 -22.93 -6.25 17.68
N GLU A 96 -22.82 -7.35 18.41
CA GLU A 96 -22.38 -7.36 19.82
C GLU A 96 -20.85 -7.29 19.97
N ARG A 97 -20.08 -7.40 18.89
CA ARG A 97 -18.61 -7.31 18.95
C ARG A 97 -18.15 -5.87 19.19
N GLU A 98 -17.35 -5.69 20.22
CA GLU A 98 -16.86 -4.37 20.64
C GLU A 98 -16.01 -3.67 19.54
N ASP A 99 -15.24 -4.41 18.79
CA ASP A 99 -14.43 -3.86 17.67
C ASP A 99 -15.31 -3.38 16.51
N ILE A 100 -16.43 -4.08 16.23
CA ILE A 100 -17.41 -3.66 15.23
C ILE A 100 -18.15 -2.40 15.71
N GLN A 101 -18.54 -2.33 16.96
CA GLN A 101 -19.16 -1.12 17.53
C GLN A 101 -18.21 0.09 17.46
N LYS A 102 -16.93 -0.10 17.79
CA LYS A 102 -15.91 0.96 17.65
C LYS A 102 -15.75 1.40 16.19
N PHE A 103 -15.82 0.45 15.27
CA PHE A 103 -15.74 0.72 13.83
C PHE A 103 -16.95 1.55 13.35
N VAL A 104 -18.17 1.15 13.70
CA VAL A 104 -19.40 1.89 13.36
C VAL A 104 -19.35 3.31 13.93
N ASN A 105 -18.91 3.47 15.19
CA ASN A 105 -18.76 4.78 15.81
C ASN A 105 -17.73 5.66 15.08
N LEU A 106 -16.65 5.08 14.55
CA LEU A 106 -15.70 5.80 13.71
C LEU A 106 -16.36 6.30 12.42
N VAL A 107 -17.16 5.46 11.75
CA VAL A 107 -17.91 5.85 10.54
C VAL A 107 -18.86 7.01 10.82
N ILE A 108 -19.59 6.96 11.95
CA ILE A 108 -20.46 8.08 12.38
C ILE A 108 -19.66 9.38 12.54
N ARG A 109 -18.45 9.33 13.08
CA ARG A 109 -17.57 10.51 13.17
C ARG A 109 -17.16 11.03 11.80
N MET A 110 -16.92 10.14 10.84
CA MET A 110 -16.64 10.52 9.45
C MET A 110 -17.86 11.20 8.78
N GLU A 111 -19.08 10.66 8.98
CA GLU A 111 -20.34 11.28 8.53
C GLU A 111 -20.50 12.70 9.12
N ASN A 112 -20.21 12.87 10.41
CA ASN A 112 -20.32 14.15 11.12
C ASN A 112 -19.31 15.18 10.57
N LEU A 113 -18.07 14.79 10.26
CA LEU A 113 -17.09 15.66 9.64
C LEU A 113 -17.60 16.18 8.29
N VAL A 114 -18.11 15.27 7.43
CA VAL A 114 -18.65 15.67 6.11
C VAL A 114 -19.86 16.62 6.27
N SER A 115 -20.75 16.32 7.21
CA SER A 115 -21.90 17.16 7.50
C SER A 115 -21.49 18.57 8.00
N ALA A 116 -20.47 18.66 8.86
CA ALA A 116 -19.95 19.93 9.34
C ALA A 116 -19.33 20.75 8.20
N GLN A 117 -18.54 20.12 7.34
CA GLN A 117 -17.96 20.76 6.15
C GLN A 117 -19.02 21.29 5.19
N TYR A 118 -20.06 20.50 4.93
CA TYR A 118 -21.16 20.92 4.04
C TYR A 118 -21.94 22.12 4.62
N LYS A 119 -22.15 22.14 5.94
CA LYS A 119 -22.86 23.23 6.61
C LYS A 119 -21.99 24.43 6.95
N ASN A 120 -20.70 24.40 6.58
CA ASN A 120 -19.69 25.42 6.94
C ASN A 120 -19.62 25.66 8.48
N VAL A 121 -19.78 24.59 9.26
CA VAL A 121 -19.64 24.63 10.72
C VAL A 121 -18.21 24.24 11.08
N CYS A 122 -17.67 24.90 12.12
CA CYS A 122 -16.34 24.55 12.63
C CYS A 122 -16.34 23.09 13.13
N TRP A 123 -15.35 22.33 12.71
CA TRP A 123 -15.13 20.95 13.16
C TRP A 123 -13.93 20.91 14.13
N GLU A 124 -14.18 20.56 15.36
CA GLU A 124 -13.16 20.48 16.42
C GLU A 124 -12.60 19.06 16.61
N GLY A 125 -13.00 18.12 15.75
CA GLY A 125 -12.57 16.72 15.82
C GLY A 125 -11.32 16.43 14.97
N ASN A 126 -11.05 15.14 14.79
CA ASN A 126 -9.94 14.66 13.97
C ASN A 126 -10.03 15.13 12.50
N SER A 127 -8.89 15.31 11.87
CA SER A 127 -8.83 15.59 10.44
C SER A 127 -9.36 14.42 9.59
N LYS A 128 -9.70 14.69 8.34
CA LYS A 128 -10.13 13.64 7.40
C LYS A 128 -9.07 12.55 7.24
N GLU A 129 -7.81 12.92 7.18
CA GLU A 129 -6.69 12.00 7.03
C GLU A 129 -6.51 11.11 8.27
N GLU A 130 -6.65 11.67 9.47
CA GLU A 130 -6.61 10.89 10.70
C GLU A 130 -7.75 9.88 10.79
N LEU A 131 -8.98 10.29 10.46
CA LEU A 131 -10.13 9.38 10.44
C LEU A 131 -9.96 8.29 9.39
N GLN A 132 -9.45 8.62 8.19
CA GLN A 132 -9.14 7.63 7.15
C GLN A 132 -8.10 6.62 7.63
N ASN A 133 -7.01 7.09 8.25
CA ASN A 133 -5.98 6.19 8.76
C ASN A 133 -6.51 5.27 9.88
N GLN A 134 -7.35 5.79 10.78
CA GLN A 134 -8.01 4.96 11.80
C GLN A 134 -8.92 3.90 11.15
N LEU A 135 -9.71 4.28 10.15
CA LEU A 135 -10.58 3.37 9.40
C LEU A 135 -9.77 2.23 8.76
N ASP A 136 -8.70 2.58 8.05
CA ASP A 136 -7.86 1.60 7.34
C ASP A 136 -7.22 0.61 8.31
N VAL A 137 -6.69 1.10 9.45
CA VAL A 137 -6.13 0.23 10.50
C VAL A 137 -7.18 -0.73 11.06
N MET A 138 -8.41 -0.26 11.29
CA MET A 138 -9.49 -1.11 11.79
C MET A 138 -9.93 -2.14 10.75
N VAL A 139 -10.04 -1.74 9.47
CA VAL A 139 -10.35 -2.67 8.37
C VAL A 139 -9.27 -3.73 8.24
N TYR A 140 -7.98 -3.37 8.26
CA TYR A 140 -6.90 -4.35 8.21
C TYR A 140 -6.97 -5.38 9.33
N LYS A 141 -7.34 -4.94 10.55
CA LYS A 141 -7.56 -5.85 11.69
C LYS A 141 -8.77 -6.75 11.49
N LEU A 142 -9.90 -6.22 11.00
CA LEU A 142 -11.12 -7.00 10.72
C LEU A 142 -10.87 -8.12 9.69
N TYR A 143 -9.98 -7.88 8.74
CA TYR A 143 -9.58 -8.89 7.73
C TYR A 143 -8.39 -9.76 8.17
N GLY A 144 -7.83 -9.55 9.36
CA GLY A 144 -6.67 -10.29 9.86
C GLY A 144 -5.43 -10.13 8.98
N LEU A 145 -5.24 -8.97 8.36
CA LEU A 145 -4.11 -8.72 7.46
C LEU A 145 -2.83 -8.50 8.27
N ASP A 146 -1.78 -9.21 7.89
CA ASP A 146 -0.44 -8.99 8.42
C ASP A 146 0.25 -7.80 7.74
N GLU A 147 1.42 -7.41 8.26
CA GLU A 147 2.20 -6.29 7.73
C GLU A 147 2.59 -6.46 6.24
N TYR A 148 2.74 -7.70 5.78
CA TYR A 148 3.06 -7.96 4.37
C TYR A 148 1.91 -7.53 3.46
N TYR A 149 0.68 -8.00 3.74
CA TYR A 149 -0.49 -7.64 2.93
C TYR A 149 -0.83 -6.16 3.05
N ILE A 150 -0.71 -5.57 4.24
CA ILE A 150 -0.88 -4.12 4.44
C ILE A 150 0.10 -3.36 3.55
N SER A 151 1.38 -3.73 3.55
CA SER A 151 2.38 -3.06 2.70
C SER A 151 2.11 -3.21 1.20
N VAL A 152 1.52 -4.32 0.76
CA VAL A 152 1.11 -4.52 -0.65
C VAL A 152 -0.04 -3.60 -1.03
N ILE A 153 -1.03 -3.44 -0.13
CA ILE A 153 -2.18 -2.56 -0.34
C ILE A 153 -1.74 -1.11 -0.40
N GLU A 154 -0.96 -0.64 0.59
CA GLU A 154 -0.46 0.73 0.66
C GLU A 154 0.41 1.08 -0.56
N GLU A 155 1.30 0.19 -0.97
CA GLU A 155 2.08 0.37 -2.20
C GLU A 155 1.19 0.42 -3.45
N GLY A 156 0.17 -0.44 -3.51
CA GLY A 156 -0.77 -0.45 -4.63
C GLY A 156 -1.57 0.85 -4.74
N ILE A 157 -2.04 1.38 -3.62
CA ILE A 157 -2.77 2.65 -3.57
C ILE A 157 -1.87 3.82 -3.93
N SER A 158 -0.63 3.87 -3.44
CA SER A 158 0.30 4.96 -3.80
C SER A 158 0.59 5.00 -5.30
N ARG A 159 0.69 3.85 -5.95
CA ARG A 159 0.81 3.75 -7.42
C ARG A 159 -0.42 4.29 -8.15
N PHE A 160 -1.60 4.01 -7.62
CA PHE A 160 -2.86 4.48 -8.19
C PHE A 160 -2.97 6.01 -8.11
N ASN A 161 -2.59 6.58 -6.98
CA ASN A 161 -2.69 8.01 -6.71
C ASN A 161 -1.68 8.88 -7.48
N LYS A 162 -0.94 8.32 -8.44
CA LYS A 162 0.08 9.06 -9.22
C LYS A 162 1.13 9.79 -8.35
N GLU A 163 1.37 9.34 -7.14
CA GLU A 163 2.50 9.78 -6.33
C GLU A 163 3.85 9.34 -6.95
N LYS A 164 3.86 9.16 -8.28
CA LYS A 164 4.99 8.69 -9.07
C LYS A 164 6.24 9.55 -8.95
N ASN A 165 6.12 10.75 -8.41
CA ASN A 165 7.20 11.71 -8.31
C ASN A 165 7.62 12.03 -6.87
N ILE A 166 7.06 11.36 -5.86
CA ILE A 166 7.54 11.52 -4.48
C ILE A 166 8.90 10.83 -4.38
N VAL A 167 9.90 11.61 -4.05
CA VAL A 167 11.27 11.13 -3.79
C VAL A 167 11.29 10.47 -2.41
N ALA A 168 12.01 9.35 -2.29
CA ALA A 168 12.23 8.69 -1.02
C ALA A 168 13.03 9.58 -0.07
N GLU A 169 12.66 9.59 1.19
CA GLU A 169 13.36 10.25 2.28
C GLU A 169 14.30 9.27 2.99
N ASP A 170 15.21 9.77 3.81
CA ASP A 170 16.17 8.94 4.55
C ASP A 170 15.49 7.83 5.35
N ARG A 171 14.32 8.11 5.92
CA ARG A 171 13.52 7.13 6.65
C ARG A 171 13.09 5.95 5.77
N ASP A 172 12.70 6.21 4.53
CA ASP A 172 12.27 5.15 3.59
C ASP A 172 13.44 4.21 3.27
N TYR A 173 14.62 4.80 3.02
CA TYR A 173 15.85 4.04 2.79
C TYR A 173 16.28 3.23 4.02
N GLN A 174 16.16 3.81 5.23
CA GLN A 174 16.47 3.13 6.47
C GLN A 174 15.57 1.92 6.70
N VAL A 175 14.25 2.09 6.58
CA VAL A 175 13.27 0.99 6.73
C VAL A 175 13.55 -0.13 5.73
N TYR A 176 13.81 0.24 4.48
CA TYR A 176 14.12 -0.71 3.41
C TYR A 176 15.39 -1.51 3.71
N SER A 177 16.48 -0.82 4.04
CA SER A 177 17.78 -1.45 4.30
C SER A 177 17.77 -2.30 5.56
N GLN A 178 17.17 -1.81 6.63
CA GLN A 178 17.07 -2.52 7.90
C GLN A 178 16.28 -3.82 7.75
N TYR A 179 15.19 -3.81 6.99
CA TYR A 179 14.45 -5.03 6.71
C TYR A 179 15.32 -6.07 6.00
N LEU A 180 16.05 -5.70 4.95
CA LEU A 180 16.90 -6.62 4.21
C LEU A 180 18.08 -7.12 5.06
N CYS A 181 18.75 -6.26 5.81
CA CYS A 181 19.81 -6.67 6.73
C CYS A 181 19.29 -7.67 7.77
N ASN A 182 18.17 -7.39 8.43
CA ASN A 182 17.57 -8.29 9.41
C ASN A 182 17.16 -9.63 8.79
N TYR A 183 16.56 -9.58 7.60
CA TYR A 183 16.16 -10.79 6.88
C TYR A 183 17.37 -11.69 6.57
N PHE A 184 18.45 -11.15 6.02
CA PHE A 184 19.63 -11.93 5.68
C PHE A 184 20.44 -12.34 6.91
N ASN A 185 20.49 -11.54 7.96
CA ASN A 185 21.06 -11.93 9.24
C ASN A 185 20.35 -13.16 9.83
N TYR A 186 19.03 -13.24 9.70
CA TYR A 186 18.28 -14.40 10.14
C TYR A 186 18.44 -15.59 9.19
N TYR A 187 18.29 -15.36 7.87
CA TYR A 187 18.30 -16.42 6.86
C TYR A 187 19.68 -17.06 6.65
N MET A 188 20.75 -16.29 6.80
CA MET A 188 22.13 -16.72 6.52
C MET A 188 22.95 -16.98 7.81
N LYS A 189 22.33 -16.91 8.99
CA LYS A 189 23.02 -17.03 10.28
C LYS A 189 23.90 -18.29 10.43
N ASP A 190 23.48 -19.39 9.81
CA ASP A 190 24.19 -20.66 9.87
C ASP A 190 25.29 -20.81 8.79
N LYS A 191 25.39 -19.83 7.86
CA LYS A 191 26.31 -19.86 6.73
C LYS A 191 27.34 -18.73 6.78
N ILE A 192 27.06 -17.67 7.48
CA ILE A 192 27.87 -16.45 7.52
C ILE A 192 27.98 -16.00 8.98
N GLU A 193 29.18 -16.00 9.54
CA GLU A 193 29.44 -15.53 10.92
C GLU A 193 29.32 -14.01 11.09
N SER A 194 29.42 -13.27 9.96
CA SER A 194 29.40 -11.82 9.95
C SER A 194 28.00 -11.27 9.81
N THR A 195 27.75 -10.09 10.39
CA THR A 195 26.46 -9.39 10.31
C THR A 195 26.34 -8.61 9.01
N TRP A 196 25.21 -8.73 8.32
CA TRP A 196 24.89 -7.94 7.14
C TRP A 196 24.72 -6.46 7.50
N ARG A 197 25.37 -5.62 6.72
CA ARG A 197 25.32 -4.15 6.82
C ARG A 197 24.90 -3.57 5.50
N SER A 198 24.47 -2.31 5.50
CA SER A 198 24.09 -1.60 4.30
C SER A 198 24.71 -0.21 4.24
N GLN A 199 24.98 0.25 3.02
CA GLN A 199 25.42 1.60 2.73
C GLN A 199 24.56 2.19 1.61
N LEU A 200 24.13 3.43 1.80
CA LEU A 200 23.32 4.18 0.84
C LEU A 200 24.18 5.22 0.12
N GLN A 201 24.02 5.30 -1.20
CA GLN A 201 24.53 6.40 -2.02
C GLN A 201 23.37 6.98 -2.84
N VAL A 202 23.10 8.25 -2.69
CA VAL A 202 22.01 8.94 -3.39
C VAL A 202 22.59 9.83 -4.47
N GLY A 203 22.28 9.51 -5.74
CA GLY A 203 22.62 10.33 -6.90
C GLY A 203 21.46 11.26 -7.30
N ASP A 204 21.59 11.91 -8.46
CA ASP A 204 20.55 12.86 -8.93
C ASP A 204 19.23 12.18 -9.29
N PHE A 205 19.29 11.04 -9.98
CA PHE A 205 18.10 10.33 -10.50
C PHE A 205 17.85 8.98 -9.86
N TYR A 206 18.84 8.37 -9.24
CA TYR A 206 18.77 7.04 -8.63
C TYR A 206 19.47 7.00 -7.27
N ALA A 207 19.16 5.98 -6.50
CA ALA A 207 19.88 5.63 -5.29
C ALA A 207 20.44 4.21 -5.42
N THR A 208 21.60 4.01 -4.86
CA THR A 208 22.29 2.73 -4.78
C THR A 208 22.37 2.30 -3.32
N MET A 209 21.91 1.11 -3.02
CA MET A 209 22.03 0.52 -1.70
C MET A 209 22.87 -0.74 -1.80
N SER A 210 24.03 -0.70 -1.18
CA SER A 210 24.97 -1.82 -1.11
C SER A 210 24.73 -2.60 0.19
N PHE A 211 24.68 -3.91 0.09
CA PHE A 211 24.56 -4.83 1.23
C PHE A 211 25.77 -5.74 1.25
N PHE A 212 26.43 -5.87 2.38
CA PHE A 212 27.66 -6.63 2.55
C PHE A 212 27.75 -7.28 3.94
N PHE A 213 28.49 -8.37 4.05
CA PHE A 213 28.69 -9.13 5.26
C PHE A 213 30.15 -9.28 5.71
N LYS A 214 31.12 -8.88 4.88
CA LYS A 214 32.56 -8.82 5.22
C LYS A 214 32.99 -7.37 5.50
N GLU A 215 34.11 -7.19 6.19
CA GLU A 215 34.60 -5.85 6.51
C GLU A 215 34.96 -5.02 5.28
N GLU A 216 34.73 -3.77 5.39
CA GLU A 216 34.44 -2.69 4.48
C GLU A 216 35.53 -2.28 3.47
N THR A 217 36.72 -2.81 3.54
CA THR A 217 37.91 -2.05 3.11
C THR A 217 38.14 -1.93 1.60
N GLU A 218 37.56 -2.76 0.77
CA GLU A 218 37.77 -2.69 -0.70
C GLU A 218 36.53 -2.46 -1.55
N LEU A 219 35.36 -2.89 -1.11
CA LEU A 219 34.13 -2.86 -1.91
C LEU A 219 33.60 -1.45 -2.18
N VAL A 220 33.65 -0.58 -1.18
CA VAL A 220 33.12 0.79 -1.27
C VAL A 220 34.01 1.67 -2.16
N LYS A 221 35.32 1.50 -2.10
CA LYS A 221 36.27 2.30 -2.92
C LYS A 221 36.27 1.94 -4.40
N LYS A 222 36.20 0.65 -4.74
CA LYS A 222 36.17 0.19 -6.14
C LYS A 222 34.89 0.59 -6.90
N LYS A 223 33.80 0.89 -6.24
CA LYS A 223 32.48 1.06 -6.87
C LYS A 223 32.08 2.48 -7.21
N VAL A 224 32.61 3.47 -6.54
CA VAL A 224 32.55 4.85 -7.02
C VAL A 224 33.21 4.96 -8.39
N ASP A 225 34.29 4.17 -8.62
CA ASP A 225 34.94 4.05 -9.90
C ASP A 225 34.14 3.22 -10.93
N LEU A 226 33.39 2.21 -10.53
CA LEU A 226 32.59 1.39 -11.46
C LEU A 226 31.38 2.16 -12.03
N LEU A 227 30.74 3.02 -11.25
CA LEU A 227 29.71 3.96 -11.73
C LEU A 227 30.32 5.04 -12.63
N GLY A 228 31.57 5.43 -12.39
CA GLY A 228 32.32 6.33 -13.25
C GLY A 228 32.87 5.68 -14.54
N LEU A 229 33.21 4.37 -14.49
CA LEU A 229 33.80 3.63 -15.59
C LEU A 229 32.78 2.88 -16.47
N MET A 230 31.68 2.39 -15.90
CA MET A 230 30.55 1.91 -16.69
C MET A 230 29.71 3.15 -17.03
N GLY A 231 30.07 3.78 -18.15
CA GLY A 231 29.45 5.04 -18.56
C GLY A 231 27.98 5.15 -18.15
N VAL A 232 27.64 6.26 -17.51
CA VAL A 232 26.32 6.64 -17.04
C VAL A 232 25.19 6.25 -18.01
N GLU A 233 25.49 6.18 -19.31
CA GLU A 233 24.60 5.77 -20.38
C GLU A 233 24.14 4.30 -20.32
N LYS A 234 24.99 3.35 -19.95
CA LYS A 234 24.61 1.93 -19.86
C LYS A 234 23.72 1.64 -18.65
N ILE A 235 23.97 2.32 -17.54
CA ILE A 235 23.17 2.21 -16.34
C ILE A 235 21.83 2.91 -16.54
N ASN A 236 21.83 4.11 -17.14
CA ASN A 236 20.62 4.84 -17.46
C ASN A 236 19.72 4.07 -18.43
N SER A 237 20.27 3.44 -19.47
CA SER A 237 19.47 2.63 -20.40
C SER A 237 18.86 1.42 -19.70
N ARG A 238 19.59 0.73 -18.81
CA ARG A 238 19.03 -0.40 -18.03
C ARG A 238 17.99 0.04 -17.01
N LEU A 239 18.17 1.16 -16.33
CA LEU A 239 17.20 1.73 -15.40
C LEU A 239 15.92 2.20 -16.11
N LEU A 240 16.04 2.78 -17.31
CA LEU A 240 14.91 3.17 -18.13
C LEU A 240 14.03 1.96 -18.52
N TYR A 241 14.63 0.81 -18.81
CA TYR A 241 13.89 -0.40 -19.20
C TYR A 241 13.45 -1.27 -18.04
N GLN A 242 14.21 -1.33 -16.95
CA GLN A 242 13.98 -2.29 -15.86
C GLN A 242 13.59 -1.65 -14.51
N ASN A 243 13.61 -0.33 -14.38
CA ASN A 243 13.42 0.44 -13.16
C ASN A 243 14.34 0.07 -11.98
N LYS A 244 15.16 -0.97 -12.13
CA LYS A 244 16.13 -1.42 -11.12
C LYS A 244 17.20 -2.33 -11.71
N ILE A 245 18.37 -2.29 -11.09
CA ILE A 245 19.51 -3.19 -11.37
C ILE A 245 19.86 -3.88 -10.04
N LEU A 246 20.12 -5.17 -10.10
CA LEU A 246 20.63 -5.99 -9.00
C LEU A 246 21.99 -6.54 -9.44
N LEU A 247 23.03 -6.24 -8.67
CA LEU A 247 24.40 -6.69 -8.90
C LEU A 247 24.81 -7.57 -7.73
N PHE A 248 25.30 -8.77 -8.02
CA PHE A 248 25.88 -9.69 -7.04
C PHE A 248 27.38 -9.63 -7.04
N GLU A 249 27.99 -9.81 -5.89
CA GLU A 249 29.41 -9.84 -5.63
C GLU A 249 29.74 -10.92 -4.60
N GLU A 250 31.03 -11.26 -4.47
CA GLU A 250 31.47 -12.31 -3.55
C GLU A 250 31.10 -12.06 -2.07
N SER A 251 31.05 -10.81 -1.65
CA SER A 251 30.76 -10.41 -0.26
C SER A 251 29.44 -9.71 -0.05
N GLY A 252 28.56 -9.69 -1.07
CA GLY A 252 27.28 -8.99 -0.95
C GLY A 252 26.56 -8.76 -2.26
N PHE A 253 25.68 -7.75 -2.28
CA PHE A 253 24.94 -7.34 -3.48
C PHE A 253 24.60 -5.86 -3.44
N GLN A 254 24.28 -5.31 -4.61
CA GLN A 254 23.80 -3.93 -4.75
C GLN A 254 22.46 -3.87 -5.41
N ILE A 255 21.64 -2.94 -4.94
CA ILE A 255 20.35 -2.57 -5.53
C ILE A 255 20.46 -1.13 -6.03
N ILE A 256 20.30 -0.92 -7.32
CA ILE A 256 20.28 0.39 -7.96
C ILE A 256 18.88 0.59 -8.52
N GLN A 257 18.20 1.63 -8.09
CA GLN A 257 16.84 1.98 -8.59
C GLN A 257 16.58 3.47 -8.47
N THR A 258 15.53 3.95 -9.15
CA THR A 258 15.15 5.36 -9.10
C THR A 258 14.77 5.78 -7.68
N LYS A 259 14.90 7.08 -7.37
CA LYS A 259 14.63 7.65 -6.03
C LYS A 259 13.14 7.70 -5.67
N GLU A 260 12.26 7.25 -6.54
CA GLU A 260 10.83 7.23 -6.26
C GLU A 260 10.54 6.45 -4.96
N LYS A 261 9.82 7.08 -4.04
CA LYS A 261 9.49 6.54 -2.71
C LYS A 261 8.95 5.11 -2.75
N PHE A 262 8.11 4.82 -3.72
CA PHE A 262 7.53 3.50 -3.87
C PHE A 262 8.57 2.39 -4.13
N ASN A 263 9.73 2.70 -4.74
CA ASN A 263 10.80 1.74 -4.96
C ASN A 263 11.50 1.33 -3.68
N TRP A 264 11.47 2.18 -2.67
CA TRP A 264 12.10 2.01 -1.36
C TRP A 264 11.11 1.67 -0.24
N SER A 265 9.93 1.19 -0.61
CA SER A 265 8.90 0.77 0.36
C SER A 265 9.24 -0.57 1.03
N LEU A 266 8.67 -0.81 2.22
CA LEU A 266 8.80 -2.09 2.94
C LEU A 266 8.28 -3.27 2.09
N GLY A 267 7.20 -3.08 1.34
CA GLY A 267 6.67 -4.11 0.43
C GLY A 267 7.66 -4.49 -0.67
N LYS A 268 8.42 -3.51 -1.18
CA LYS A 268 9.50 -3.76 -2.15
C LYS A 268 10.69 -4.47 -1.51
N ALA A 269 11.07 -4.11 -0.28
CA ALA A 269 12.13 -4.79 0.46
C ALA A 269 11.81 -6.28 0.63
N LYS A 270 10.56 -6.61 1.03
CA LYS A 270 10.10 -8.00 1.18
C LYS A 270 10.16 -8.80 -0.13
N LYS A 271 9.68 -8.22 -1.24
CA LYS A 271 9.77 -8.83 -2.57
C LYS A 271 11.23 -9.00 -3.03
N MET A 272 12.09 -8.04 -2.70
CA MET A 272 13.50 -8.10 -3.04
C MET A 272 14.21 -9.18 -2.24
N ALA A 273 13.95 -9.32 -0.94
CA ALA A 273 14.48 -10.41 -0.12
C ALA A 273 14.18 -11.78 -0.74
N ALA A 274 12.92 -12.04 -1.09
CA ALA A 274 12.52 -13.30 -1.71
C ALA A 274 13.19 -13.52 -3.08
N LYS A 275 13.35 -12.46 -3.88
CA LYS A 275 14.04 -12.55 -5.18
C LYS A 275 15.51 -12.90 -5.02
N ILE A 276 16.22 -12.17 -4.15
CA ILE A 276 17.66 -12.39 -3.90
C ILE A 276 17.90 -13.79 -3.36
N THR A 277 17.08 -14.24 -2.40
CA THR A 277 17.20 -15.61 -1.86
C THR A 277 17.05 -16.67 -2.96
N ARG A 278 16.09 -16.50 -3.88
CA ARG A 278 15.90 -17.42 -5.00
C ARG A 278 17.12 -17.42 -5.92
N GLU A 279 17.68 -16.27 -6.25
CA GLU A 279 18.86 -16.15 -7.10
C GLU A 279 20.09 -16.77 -6.44
N ILE A 280 20.31 -16.55 -5.12
CA ILE A 280 21.39 -17.21 -4.36
C ILE A 280 21.22 -18.75 -4.37
N MET A 281 20.01 -19.26 -4.22
CA MET A 281 19.74 -20.68 -4.25
C MET A 281 19.96 -21.30 -5.65
N GLN A 282 19.59 -20.57 -6.72
CA GLN A 282 19.74 -21.04 -8.10
C GLN A 282 21.21 -21.03 -8.59
N THR A 283 22.00 -20.09 -8.12
CA THR A 283 23.43 -20.00 -8.46
C THR A 283 24.31 -20.98 -7.68
N GLY A 284 23.69 -21.86 -6.88
CA GLY A 284 24.38 -22.95 -6.18
C GLY A 284 25.27 -22.49 -5.04
N GLY A 285 24.98 -21.28 -4.50
CA GLY A 285 25.62 -20.82 -3.25
C GLY A 285 27.15 -20.98 -3.21
N ASN A 286 27.88 -20.58 -4.27
CA ASN A 286 29.34 -20.49 -4.21
C ASN A 286 29.82 -19.37 -3.26
N TYR A 287 29.11 -19.16 -2.17
CA TYR A 287 29.59 -18.46 -0.97
C TYR A 287 30.34 -19.40 -0.03
N ASN A 288 30.83 -20.53 -0.56
CA ASN A 288 31.73 -21.39 0.18
C ASN A 288 33.10 -20.72 0.26
N GLU A 289 33.54 -20.56 1.49
CA GLU A 289 34.86 -20.12 1.90
C GLU A 289 35.99 -20.59 0.97
N LYS A 290 36.73 -19.66 0.47
CA LYS A 290 38.17 -19.79 0.21
C LYS A 290 38.91 -18.70 0.95
#